data_b5636be14c44dcabca21dfbe59d67829
#
_entry.id   b5636be14c44dcabca21dfbe59d67829
#
_cell.length_a   1.000
_cell.length_b   1.000
_cell.length_c   1.000
_cell.angle_alpha   90.00
_cell.angle_beta   90.00
_cell.angle_gamma   90.00
#
_symmetry.space_group_name_H-M   'P 1'
#
loop_
_entity.id
_entity.type
_entity.pdbx_description
1 polymer ?
#
loop_
_entity_poly.entity_id
_entity_poly.type
_entity_poly.pdbx_seq_one_letter_code
_entity_poly.pdbx_strand_id
1 'polypeptide(L)'
;GGLLHDIGKVAFSPELLNNTRARLSPAMRAEIQRHPEIGGHFLKAIRVAQPVIDCVCYHHERLDGSGYPFGLKADEIPLGARIISVADCFDALTTDRSYQKRRTTTEALAILEGLGGASLPREFVAELILDVRENGLQG
;
A
#
# COMPACT_ATOMS: atom_id res chain seq x y z
N GLY A 1 -1.50 12.25 2.73
CA GLY A 1 -1.45 11.08 1.82
C GLY A 1 -1.94 9.82 2.50
N GLY A 2 -1.38 9.45 3.66
CA GLY A 2 -1.70 8.19 4.33
C GLY A 2 -3.19 7.96 4.59
N LEU A 3 -3.92 8.94 5.12
CA LEU A 3 -5.36 8.83 5.40
C LEU A 3 -6.23 8.65 4.14
N LEU A 4 -5.74 9.04 2.98
CA LEU A 4 -6.51 9.05 1.73
C LEU A 4 -6.00 8.03 0.69
N HIS A 5 -4.95 7.25 0.99
CA HIS A 5 -4.33 6.38 0.00
C HIS A 5 -5.32 5.41 -0.65
N ASP A 6 -6.28 4.97 0.12
CA ASP A 6 -7.32 4.01 -0.28
C ASP A 6 -8.65 4.64 -0.71
N ILE A 7 -8.74 5.97 -0.87
CA ILE A 7 -10.01 6.65 -1.19
C ILE A 7 -10.67 6.11 -2.47
N GLY A 8 -9.89 5.64 -3.42
CA GLY A 8 -10.41 5.08 -4.67
C GLY A 8 -11.19 3.77 -4.49
N LYS A 9 -11.10 3.10 -3.35
CA LYS A 9 -11.90 1.91 -3.03
C LYS A 9 -13.40 2.19 -2.92
N VAL A 10 -13.80 3.45 -2.82
CA VAL A 10 -15.23 3.85 -2.88
C VAL A 10 -15.91 3.45 -4.20
N ALA A 11 -15.13 3.22 -5.25
CA ALA A 11 -15.62 2.80 -6.56
C ALA A 11 -15.67 1.27 -6.74
N PHE A 12 -15.36 0.49 -5.71
CA PHE A 12 -15.43 -0.97 -5.80
C PHE A 12 -16.86 -1.47 -5.99
N SER A 13 -16.98 -2.50 -6.82
CA SER A 13 -18.26 -3.17 -7.05
C SER A 13 -18.80 -3.81 -5.77
N PRO A 14 -20.13 -3.93 -5.60
CA PRO A 14 -20.71 -4.66 -4.47
C PRO A 14 -20.24 -6.13 -4.41
N GLU A 15 -19.92 -6.74 -5.53
CA GLU A 15 -19.39 -8.10 -5.60
C GLU A 15 -18.00 -8.18 -4.96
N LEU A 16 -17.12 -7.20 -5.20
CA LEU A 16 -15.81 -7.12 -4.59
C LEU A 16 -15.90 -6.82 -3.09
N LEU A 17 -16.72 -5.84 -2.70
CA LEU A 17 -16.91 -5.46 -1.29
C LEU A 17 -17.47 -6.59 -0.42
N ASN A 18 -18.36 -7.43 -0.99
CA ASN A 18 -18.99 -8.55 -0.31
C ASN A 18 -18.21 -9.86 -0.49
N ASN A 19 -17.05 -9.85 -1.11
CA ASN A 19 -16.26 -11.07 -1.33
C ASN A 19 -15.69 -11.59 -0.02
N THR A 20 -16.24 -12.69 0.46
CA THR A 20 -15.74 -13.45 1.63
C THR A 20 -14.85 -14.64 1.25
N ARG A 21 -14.58 -14.84 -0.04
CA ARG A 21 -13.79 -15.96 -0.54
C ARG A 21 -12.31 -15.68 -0.34
N ALA A 22 -11.56 -16.71 0.02
CA ALA A 22 -10.11 -16.64 0.23
C ALA A 22 -9.30 -16.33 -1.07
N ARG A 23 -9.92 -16.40 -2.24
CA ARG A 23 -9.28 -16.14 -3.53
C ARG A 23 -10.03 -15.08 -4.31
N LEU A 24 -9.27 -14.05 -4.72
CA LEU A 24 -9.75 -13.04 -5.66
C LEU A 24 -9.68 -13.59 -7.10
N SER A 25 -10.74 -13.40 -7.89
CA SER A 25 -10.68 -13.67 -9.32
C SER A 25 -9.72 -12.70 -10.02
N PRO A 26 -9.23 -13.02 -11.24
CA PRO A 26 -8.42 -12.08 -12.02
C PRO A 26 -9.13 -10.73 -12.24
N ALA A 27 -10.44 -10.74 -12.49
CA ALA A 27 -11.24 -9.53 -12.66
C ALA A 27 -11.29 -8.68 -11.38
N MET A 28 -11.53 -9.30 -10.22
CA MET A 28 -11.51 -8.60 -8.93
C MET A 28 -10.13 -8.02 -8.61
N ARG A 29 -9.06 -8.75 -8.94
CA ARG A 29 -7.69 -8.25 -8.77
C ARG A 29 -7.43 -7.03 -9.65
N ALA A 30 -7.83 -7.07 -10.90
CA ALA A 30 -7.71 -5.93 -11.82
C ALA A 30 -8.53 -4.73 -11.32
N GLU A 31 -9.74 -4.95 -10.76
CA GLU A 31 -10.54 -3.90 -10.15
C GLU A 31 -9.82 -3.26 -8.94
N ILE A 32 -9.27 -4.10 -8.05
CA ILE A 32 -8.49 -3.60 -6.90
C ILE A 32 -7.32 -2.74 -7.38
N GLN A 33 -6.58 -3.16 -8.40
CA GLN A 33 -5.40 -2.45 -8.88
C GLN A 33 -5.72 -1.08 -9.50
N ARG A 34 -6.98 -0.75 -9.73
CA ARG A 34 -7.40 0.56 -10.27
C ARG A 34 -7.64 1.62 -9.18
N HIS A 35 -7.77 1.24 -7.90
CA HIS A 35 -8.11 2.23 -6.87
C HIS A 35 -7.10 3.37 -6.73
N PRO A 36 -5.77 3.21 -6.92
CA PRO A 36 -4.85 4.34 -6.82
C PRO A 36 -5.12 5.40 -7.89
N GLU A 37 -5.37 4.95 -9.12
CA GLU A 37 -5.69 5.83 -10.24
C GLU A 37 -7.04 6.54 -10.04
N ILE A 38 -8.07 5.80 -9.63
CA ILE A 38 -9.41 6.34 -9.34
C ILE A 38 -9.33 7.37 -8.20
N GLY A 39 -8.61 7.04 -7.11
CA GLY A 39 -8.39 7.95 -5.99
C GLY A 39 -7.67 9.23 -6.41
N GLY A 40 -6.63 9.11 -7.23
CA GLY A 40 -5.91 10.25 -7.77
C GLY A 40 -6.81 11.16 -8.61
N HIS A 41 -7.62 10.61 -9.50
CA HIS A 41 -8.60 11.38 -10.30
C HIS A 41 -9.61 12.11 -9.41
N PHE A 42 -10.14 11.41 -8.38
CA PHE A 42 -11.08 12.02 -7.44
C PHE A 42 -10.46 13.21 -6.70
N LEU A 43 -9.25 13.04 -6.14
CA LEU A 43 -8.55 14.09 -5.40
C LEU A 43 -8.17 15.27 -6.29
N LYS A 44 -7.80 15.01 -7.55
CA LYS A 44 -7.52 16.06 -8.53
C LYS A 44 -8.77 16.89 -8.85
N ALA A 45 -9.94 16.25 -8.97
CA ALA A 45 -11.21 16.94 -9.23
C ALA A 45 -11.58 17.93 -8.11
N ILE A 46 -11.27 17.61 -6.87
CA ILE A 46 -11.49 18.48 -5.70
C ILE A 46 -10.28 19.36 -5.34
N ARG A 47 -9.29 19.45 -6.24
CA ARG A 47 -8.11 20.33 -6.17
C ARG A 47 -7.22 20.10 -4.94
N VAL A 48 -7.05 18.86 -4.53
CA VAL A 48 -6.07 18.49 -3.50
C VAL A 48 -4.65 18.74 -4.02
N ALA A 49 -3.72 19.07 -3.13
CA ALA A 49 -2.32 19.34 -3.49
C ALA A 49 -1.65 18.12 -4.16
N GLN A 50 -0.87 18.37 -5.21
CA GLN A 50 -0.24 17.33 -6.04
C GLN A 50 0.57 16.29 -5.22
N PRO A 51 1.37 16.64 -4.20
CA PRO A 51 2.09 15.64 -3.41
C PRO A 51 1.18 14.62 -2.69
N VAL A 52 -0.04 15.03 -2.33
CA VAL A 52 -1.03 14.12 -1.73
C VAL A 52 -1.61 13.19 -2.80
N ILE A 53 -1.90 13.74 -3.98
CA ILE A 53 -2.36 12.94 -5.14
C ILE A 53 -1.31 11.90 -5.51
N ASP A 54 -0.03 12.30 -5.57
CA ASP A 54 1.08 11.39 -5.88
C ASP A 54 1.18 10.25 -4.87
N CYS A 55 1.01 10.53 -3.59
CA CYS A 55 0.94 9.50 -2.56
C CYS A 55 -0.15 8.47 -2.84
N VAL A 56 -1.33 8.93 -3.25
CA VAL A 56 -2.48 8.06 -3.54
C VAL A 56 -2.29 7.28 -4.84
N CYS A 57 -1.75 7.91 -5.88
CA CYS A 57 -1.55 7.26 -7.17
C CYS A 57 -0.48 6.17 -7.14
N TYR A 58 0.58 6.33 -6.32
CA TYR A 58 1.80 5.55 -6.47
C TYR A 58 2.17 4.69 -5.26
N HIS A 59 1.34 4.61 -4.20
CA HIS A 59 1.69 3.86 -2.98
C HIS A 59 1.83 2.34 -3.18
N HIS A 60 1.31 1.80 -4.26
CA HIS A 60 1.47 0.39 -4.63
C HIS A 60 2.58 0.16 -5.68
N GLU A 61 3.31 1.21 -6.09
CA GLU A 61 4.50 1.03 -6.90
C GLU A 61 5.61 0.35 -6.09
N ARG A 62 6.53 -0.32 -6.79
CA ARG A 62 7.65 -1.04 -6.20
C ARG A 62 8.95 -0.65 -6.88
N LEU A 63 10.05 -0.59 -6.13
CA LEU A 63 11.35 -0.13 -6.66
C LEU A 63 11.83 -0.93 -7.88
N ASP A 64 11.46 -2.20 -7.95
CA ASP A 64 11.78 -3.12 -9.05
C ASP A 64 10.85 -3.00 -10.27
N GLY A 65 9.82 -2.15 -10.19
CA GLY A 65 8.80 -1.97 -11.23
C GLY A 65 7.72 -3.06 -11.26
N SER A 66 7.68 -3.96 -10.26
CA SER A 66 6.64 -4.99 -10.14
C SER A 66 5.33 -4.46 -9.56
N GLY A 67 5.29 -3.17 -9.19
CA GLY A 67 4.13 -2.48 -8.63
C GLY A 67 3.07 -2.12 -9.65
N TYR A 68 2.08 -1.39 -9.21
CA TYR A 68 0.97 -0.91 -10.04
C TYR A 68 0.52 0.49 -9.58
N PRO A 69 -0.21 1.27 -10.40
CA PRO A 69 -0.77 0.92 -11.71
C PRO A 69 0.19 1.14 -12.89
N PHE A 70 1.31 1.88 -12.72
CA PHE A 70 2.15 2.32 -13.84
C PHE A 70 3.46 1.54 -13.99
N GLY A 71 3.86 0.75 -12.99
CA GLY A 71 5.11 0.00 -12.98
C GLY A 71 6.35 0.90 -12.89
N LEU A 72 6.24 2.01 -12.14
CA LEU A 72 7.35 2.93 -11.89
C LEU A 72 8.48 2.25 -11.12
N LYS A 73 9.72 2.70 -11.35
CA LYS A 73 10.91 2.13 -10.72
C LYS A 73 11.65 3.17 -9.88
N ALA A 74 12.21 2.71 -8.79
CA ALA A 74 13.17 3.45 -7.97
C ALA A 74 12.82 4.96 -7.85
N ASP A 75 13.64 5.84 -8.43
CA ASP A 75 13.51 7.29 -8.30
C ASP A 75 12.32 7.91 -9.06
N GLU A 76 11.65 7.13 -9.91
CA GLU A 76 10.41 7.57 -10.55
C GLU A 76 9.24 7.61 -9.55
N ILE A 77 9.36 6.86 -8.43
CA ILE A 77 8.32 6.80 -7.40
C ILE A 77 8.49 7.98 -6.42
N PRO A 78 7.50 8.87 -6.28
CA PRO A 78 7.56 10.00 -5.36
C PRO A 78 7.85 9.58 -3.92
N LEU A 79 8.62 10.38 -3.19
CA LEU A 79 9.05 10.10 -1.82
C LEU A 79 7.90 9.72 -0.90
N GLY A 80 6.81 10.49 -0.91
CA GLY A 80 5.64 10.22 -0.06
C GLY A 80 4.99 8.87 -0.35
N ALA A 81 4.93 8.47 -1.62
CA ALA A 81 4.41 7.17 -2.03
C ALA A 81 5.32 6.02 -1.54
N ARG A 82 6.64 6.20 -1.62
CA ARG A 82 7.61 5.23 -1.08
C ARG A 82 7.46 5.01 0.42
N ILE A 83 7.23 6.08 1.19
CA ILE A 83 6.99 5.98 2.65
C ILE A 83 5.67 5.24 2.91
N ILE A 84 4.58 5.62 2.23
CA ILE A 84 3.27 4.98 2.43
C ILE A 84 3.31 3.51 2.02
N SER A 85 4.06 3.14 0.97
CA SER A 85 4.16 1.75 0.52
C SER A 85 4.73 0.81 1.59
N VAL A 86 5.63 1.29 2.44
CA VAL A 86 6.18 0.52 3.56
C VAL A 86 5.15 0.40 4.68
N ALA A 87 4.51 1.50 5.06
CA ALA A 87 3.50 1.53 6.11
C ALA A 87 2.28 0.66 5.76
N ASP A 88 1.75 0.78 4.52
CA ASP A 88 0.64 -0.03 4.04
C ASP A 88 1.00 -1.52 3.96
N CYS A 89 2.22 -1.85 3.55
CA CYS A 89 2.69 -3.23 3.55
C CYS A 89 2.71 -3.82 4.96
N PHE A 90 3.17 -3.05 5.95
CA PHE A 90 3.17 -3.47 7.35
C PHE A 90 1.76 -3.65 7.89
N ASP A 91 0.87 -2.68 7.67
CA ASP A 91 -0.54 -2.78 8.06
C ASP A 91 -1.21 -4.01 7.44
N ALA A 92 -0.99 -4.23 6.14
CA ALA A 92 -1.52 -5.40 5.44
C ALA A 92 -1.07 -6.74 6.02
N LEU A 93 0.13 -6.80 6.59
CA LEU A 93 0.67 -8.01 7.25
C LEU A 93 0.13 -8.19 8.67
N THR A 94 -0.14 -7.11 9.40
CA THR A 94 -0.50 -7.12 10.82
C THR A 94 -1.99 -7.02 11.09
N THR A 95 -2.79 -6.70 10.07
CA THR A 95 -4.26 -6.60 10.17
C THR A 95 -4.95 -7.85 9.62
N ASP A 96 -6.02 -8.31 10.30
CA ASP A 96 -6.86 -9.40 9.81
C ASP A 96 -7.65 -8.94 8.58
N ARG A 97 -7.52 -9.69 7.49
CA ARG A 97 -8.31 -9.49 6.26
C ARG A 97 -9.17 -10.72 6.01
N SER A 98 -10.30 -10.56 5.33
CA SER A 98 -11.25 -11.64 5.06
C SER A 98 -10.64 -12.91 4.42
N TYR A 99 -9.49 -12.75 3.76
CA TYR A 99 -8.77 -13.81 3.04
C TYR A 99 -7.39 -14.14 3.63
N GLN A 100 -6.94 -13.45 4.70
CA GLN A 100 -5.61 -13.64 5.30
C GLN A 100 -5.66 -13.33 6.80
N LYS A 101 -5.22 -14.28 7.62
CA LYS A 101 -4.97 -14.02 9.04
C LYS A 101 -3.76 -13.11 9.19
N ARG A 102 -3.83 -12.21 10.16
CA ARG A 102 -2.70 -11.34 10.53
C ARG A 102 -1.47 -12.16 10.89
N ARG A 103 -0.33 -11.63 10.55
CA ARG A 103 0.97 -12.09 11.04
C ARG A 103 1.26 -11.51 12.42
N THR A 104 2.13 -12.16 13.18
CA THR A 104 2.71 -11.51 14.35
C THR A 104 3.59 -10.34 13.90
N THR A 105 3.77 -9.35 14.78
CA THR A 105 4.66 -8.22 14.52
C THR A 105 6.06 -8.67 14.10
N THR A 106 6.61 -9.68 14.79
CA THR A 106 7.94 -10.23 14.46
C THR A 106 8.01 -10.82 13.06
N GLU A 107 6.99 -11.59 12.65
CA GLU A 107 6.92 -12.15 11.29
C GLU A 107 6.77 -11.05 10.23
N ALA A 108 5.95 -10.03 10.50
CA ALA A 108 5.75 -8.91 9.60
C ALA A 108 7.06 -8.12 9.38
N LEU A 109 7.80 -7.83 10.46
CA LEU A 109 9.09 -7.15 10.36
C LEU A 109 10.12 -7.96 9.59
N ALA A 110 10.18 -9.29 9.79
CA ALA A 110 11.09 -10.16 9.03
C ALA A 110 10.76 -10.18 7.52
N ILE A 111 9.47 -10.17 7.17
CA ILE A 111 9.03 -10.08 5.77
C ILE A 111 9.43 -8.73 5.16
N LEU A 112 9.19 -7.62 5.87
CA LEU A 112 9.58 -6.28 5.39
C LEU A 112 11.09 -6.17 5.20
N GLU A 113 11.89 -6.70 6.13
CA GLU A 113 13.35 -6.71 6.02
C GLU A 113 13.82 -7.43 4.76
N GLY A 114 13.19 -8.56 4.41
CA GLY A 114 13.45 -9.30 3.17
C GLY A 114 13.06 -8.54 1.90
N LEU A 115 12.08 -7.63 1.97
CA LEU A 115 11.64 -6.78 0.84
C LEU A 115 12.48 -5.50 0.71
N GLY A 116 13.16 -5.10 1.77
CA GLY A 116 13.95 -3.86 1.83
C GLY A 116 15.13 -3.86 0.84
N GLY A 117 15.17 -2.89 -0.04
CA GLY A 117 16.18 -2.71 -1.07
C GLY A 117 15.93 -3.50 -2.36
N ALA A 118 14.97 -4.44 -2.36
CA ALA A 118 14.51 -5.13 -3.56
C ALA A 118 13.26 -4.45 -4.14
N SER A 119 12.15 -4.53 -3.43
CA SER A 119 10.87 -3.94 -3.85
C SER A 119 10.42 -2.76 -2.99
N LEU A 120 10.88 -2.65 -1.74
CA LEU A 120 10.61 -1.55 -0.83
C LEU A 120 11.89 -0.76 -0.51
N PRO A 121 11.79 0.56 -0.23
CA PRO A 121 12.94 1.38 0.17
C PRO A 121 13.56 0.88 1.48
N ARG A 122 14.82 0.50 1.44
CA ARG A 122 15.55 -0.06 2.58
C ARG A 122 15.59 0.87 3.77
N GLU A 123 15.80 2.16 3.52
CA GLU A 123 15.89 3.20 4.55
C GLU A 123 14.58 3.30 5.35
N PHE A 124 13.43 3.32 4.68
CA PHE A 124 12.12 3.43 5.37
C PHE A 124 11.70 2.13 6.04
N VAL A 125 12.10 0.99 5.49
CA VAL A 125 11.93 -0.31 6.16
C VAL A 125 12.74 -0.35 7.45
N ALA A 126 13.99 0.11 7.43
CA ALA A 126 14.85 0.13 8.61
C ALA A 126 14.30 1.05 9.70
N GLU A 127 13.85 2.26 9.34
CA GLU A 127 13.23 3.21 10.27
C GLU A 127 11.96 2.64 10.91
N LEU A 128 11.08 2.03 10.12
CA LEU A 128 9.87 1.39 10.66
C LEU A 128 10.21 0.26 11.64
N ILE A 129 11.21 -0.58 11.31
CA ILE A 129 11.65 -1.66 12.20
C ILE A 129 12.17 -1.11 13.52
N LEU A 130 12.97 -0.04 13.49
CA LEU A 130 13.48 0.62 14.69
C LEU A 130 12.34 1.18 15.54
N ASP A 131 11.44 1.94 14.94
CA ASP A 131 10.30 2.54 15.64
C ASP A 131 9.41 1.49 16.33
N VAL A 132 9.06 0.41 15.61
CA VAL A 132 8.23 -0.67 16.17
C VAL A 132 8.93 -1.42 17.29
N ARG A 133 10.27 -1.58 17.24
CA ARG A 133 11.04 -2.23 18.31
C ARG A 133 11.19 -1.37 19.55
N GLU A 134 11.33 -0.06 19.39
CA GLU A 134 11.53 0.89 20.50
C GLU A 134 10.22 1.29 21.18
N ASN A 135 9.18 1.56 20.40
CA ASN A 135 7.91 2.13 20.88
C ASN A 135 6.78 1.12 20.98
N GLY A 136 6.93 -0.06 20.37
CA GLY A 136 5.86 -1.03 20.21
C GLY A 136 4.77 -0.53 19.24
N LEU A 137 3.81 -1.40 18.93
CA LEU A 137 2.57 -0.97 18.29
C LEU A 137 1.68 -0.37 19.40
N GLN A 138 1.57 0.93 19.46
CA GLN A 138 0.51 1.57 20.25
C GLN A 138 -0.81 1.29 19.52
N GLY A 139 -1.47 0.19 19.91
CA GLY A 139 -2.74 -0.27 19.39
C GLY A 139 -3.92 0.27 20.14
#